data_5cf545e3b84be365ddcec000b0b54bec
#
_entry.id   5cf545e3b84be365ddcec000b0b54bec
#
_cell.length_a   1.000
_cell.length_b   1.000
_cell.length_c   1.000
_cell.angle_alpha   90.00
_cell.angle_beta   90.00
_cell.angle_gamma   90.00
#
_symmetry.space_group_name_H-M   'P 1'
#
loop_
_entity.id
_entity.type
_entity.pdbx_description
1 polymer ?
#
loop_
_entity_poly.entity_id
_entity_poly.type
_entity_poly.pdbx_seq_one_letter_code
_entity_poly.pdbx_strand_id
1 'polypeptide(L)'
;MMDSVEKVELLISKINQIHKSYSEDYFETGKVEKVNLSRTISKVPFKHILNYRLNLHESINDYLMQADLDMIEFFYRVKTAEAIEDKIKRYSSNNDQYPVNNWMNDIFGCRIILSASEIEEIEQHLDQWQEQHGLKNWYKRNKDGYKGLHIYFKNKSNFYFPWELQIWDVKDVENNIEAHRQQKRTFV
;
A
#
# COMPACT_ATOMS: atom_id res chain seq x y z
N MET A 1 -6.56 20.25 -19.66
CA MET A 1 -6.09 18.84 -19.57
C MET A 1 -5.24 18.69 -18.34
N MET A 2 -5.52 17.69 -17.50
CA MET A 2 -4.73 17.43 -16.29
C MET A 2 -3.32 16.95 -16.63
N ASP A 3 -2.32 17.49 -15.94
CA ASP A 3 -0.95 16.96 -16.03
C ASP A 3 -0.78 15.68 -15.19
N SER A 4 0.40 15.08 -15.24
CA SER A 4 0.65 13.81 -14.53
C SER A 4 0.56 13.96 -13.02
N VAL A 5 1.01 15.07 -12.45
CA VAL A 5 0.92 15.32 -11.00
C VAL A 5 -0.54 15.40 -10.58
N GLU A 6 -1.35 16.17 -11.31
CA GLU A 6 -2.78 16.29 -11.03
C GLU A 6 -3.51 14.95 -11.12
N LYS A 7 -3.19 14.13 -12.13
CA LYS A 7 -3.78 12.79 -12.28
C LYS A 7 -3.42 11.86 -11.13
N VAL A 8 -2.15 11.85 -10.72
CA VAL A 8 -1.69 11.02 -9.60
C VAL A 8 -2.30 11.49 -8.29
N GLU A 9 -2.36 12.80 -8.07
CA GLU A 9 -2.98 13.38 -6.88
C GLU A 9 -4.47 13.04 -6.80
N LEU A 10 -5.18 13.10 -7.91
CA LEU A 10 -6.58 12.70 -7.96
C LEU A 10 -6.76 11.20 -7.68
N LEU A 11 -5.89 10.35 -8.23
CA LEU A 11 -5.90 8.92 -7.93
C LEU A 11 -5.69 8.68 -6.44
N ILE A 12 -4.68 9.30 -5.83
CA ILE A 12 -4.40 9.19 -4.40
C ILE A 12 -5.61 9.59 -3.56
N SER A 13 -6.21 10.73 -3.90
CA SER A 13 -7.40 11.24 -3.19
C SER A 13 -8.56 10.24 -3.25
N LYS A 14 -8.82 9.68 -4.42
CA LYS A 14 -9.91 8.70 -4.60
C LYS A 14 -9.61 7.36 -3.91
N ILE A 15 -8.39 6.86 -4.01
CA ILE A 15 -8.00 5.61 -3.34
C ILE A 15 -8.02 5.78 -1.81
N ASN A 16 -7.56 6.91 -1.29
CA ASN A 16 -7.71 7.23 0.13
C ASN A 16 -9.16 7.11 0.58
N GLN A 17 -10.08 7.71 -0.17
CA GLN A 17 -11.50 7.67 0.15
C GLN A 17 -12.07 6.25 0.07
N ILE A 18 -11.75 5.52 -0.99
CA ILE A 18 -12.20 4.15 -1.20
C ILE A 18 -11.70 3.22 -0.09
N HIS A 19 -10.42 3.26 0.20
CA HIS A 19 -9.79 2.40 1.21
C HIS A 19 -10.30 2.73 2.62
N LYS A 20 -10.53 3.99 2.90
CA LYS A 20 -11.13 4.44 4.15
C LYS A 20 -12.56 3.95 4.30
N SER A 21 -13.39 4.12 3.27
CA SER A 21 -14.78 3.64 3.27
C SER A 21 -14.85 2.12 3.45
N TYR A 22 -14.01 1.39 2.73
CA TYR A 22 -13.88 -0.06 2.90
C TYR A 22 -13.54 -0.42 4.35
N SER A 23 -12.53 0.23 4.92
CA SER A 23 -12.09 -0.06 6.28
C SER A 23 -13.15 0.26 7.32
N GLU A 24 -13.89 1.35 7.15
CA GLU A 24 -15.01 1.70 8.02
C GLU A 24 -16.12 0.65 7.95
N ASP A 25 -16.49 0.21 6.75
CA ASP A 25 -17.50 -0.84 6.58
C ASP A 25 -17.05 -2.15 7.23
N TYR A 26 -15.79 -2.53 7.05
CA TYR A 26 -15.27 -3.75 7.65
C TYR A 26 -15.34 -3.73 9.17
N PHE A 27 -14.89 -2.66 9.80
CA PHE A 27 -14.83 -2.58 11.27
C PHE A 27 -16.17 -2.20 11.88
N GLU A 28 -16.82 -1.17 11.37
CA GLU A 28 -18.04 -0.61 12.00
C GLU A 28 -19.29 -1.42 11.61
N THR A 29 -19.55 -1.56 10.31
CA THR A 29 -20.73 -2.31 9.83
C THR A 29 -20.58 -3.80 10.06
N GLY A 30 -19.39 -4.34 9.84
CA GLY A 30 -19.06 -5.75 10.10
C GLY A 30 -18.88 -6.09 11.56
N LYS A 31 -18.88 -5.09 12.45
CA LYS A 31 -18.71 -5.25 13.91
C LYS A 31 -17.46 -6.06 14.26
N VAL A 32 -16.38 -5.81 13.57
CA VAL A 32 -15.09 -6.45 13.81
C VAL A 32 -14.36 -5.69 14.92
N GLU A 33 -13.81 -6.40 15.89
CA GLU A 33 -13.03 -5.81 16.97
C GLU A 33 -11.81 -5.10 16.39
N LYS A 34 -11.57 -3.86 16.86
CA LYS A 34 -10.41 -3.07 16.45
C LYS A 34 -9.24 -3.36 17.35
N VAL A 35 -8.05 -3.47 16.73
CA VAL A 35 -6.78 -3.65 17.43
C VAL A 35 -5.89 -2.45 17.09
N ASN A 36 -5.21 -1.90 18.09
CA ASN A 36 -4.31 -0.77 17.89
C ASN A 36 -3.04 -1.21 17.17
N LEU A 37 -2.88 -0.81 15.92
CA LEU A 37 -1.75 -1.16 15.06
C LEU A 37 -0.49 -0.34 15.34
N SER A 38 -0.55 0.65 16.24
CA SER A 38 0.64 1.34 16.73
C SER A 38 1.43 0.50 17.74
N ARG A 39 0.90 -0.66 18.13
CA ARG A 39 1.58 -1.64 18.97
C ARG A 39 2.50 -2.54 18.14
N THR A 40 3.39 -3.27 18.82
CA THR A 40 4.27 -4.25 18.19
C THR A 40 3.52 -5.54 17.81
N ILE A 41 4.13 -6.37 16.99
CA ILE A 41 3.48 -7.58 16.46
C ILE A 41 3.09 -8.58 17.57
N SER A 42 3.80 -8.59 18.68
CA SER A 42 3.44 -9.44 19.83
C SER A 42 2.08 -9.09 20.44
N LYS A 43 1.60 -7.87 20.21
CA LYS A 43 0.32 -7.35 20.71
C LYS A 43 -0.78 -7.30 19.66
N VAL A 44 -0.50 -7.69 18.43
CA VAL A 44 -1.47 -7.71 17.33
C VAL A 44 -1.69 -9.16 16.90
N PRO A 45 -2.88 -9.74 17.10
CA PRO A 45 -3.13 -11.13 16.71
C PRO A 45 -2.92 -11.35 15.21
N PHE A 46 -2.22 -12.40 14.87
CA PHE A 46 -2.02 -12.81 13.47
C PHE A 46 -3.36 -12.98 12.73
N LYS A 47 -4.33 -13.60 13.38
CA LYS A 47 -5.66 -13.80 12.84
C LYS A 47 -6.36 -12.48 12.47
N HIS A 48 -6.12 -11.41 13.23
CA HIS A 48 -6.68 -10.10 12.94
C HIS A 48 -6.20 -9.57 11.58
N ILE A 49 -4.90 -9.72 11.30
CA ILE A 49 -4.28 -9.31 10.04
C ILE A 49 -4.81 -10.17 8.87
N LEU A 50 -4.86 -11.48 9.04
CA LEU A 50 -5.33 -12.39 8.00
C LEU A 50 -6.81 -12.22 7.69
N ASN A 51 -7.65 -12.02 8.69
CA ASN A 51 -9.09 -11.79 8.47
C ASN A 51 -9.34 -10.49 7.72
N TYR A 52 -8.61 -9.43 8.06
CA TYR A 52 -8.68 -8.17 7.31
C TYR A 52 -8.25 -8.37 5.86
N ARG A 53 -7.12 -9.04 5.64
CA ARG A 53 -6.61 -9.34 4.31
C ARG A 53 -7.62 -10.13 3.47
N LEU A 54 -8.21 -11.16 4.04
CA LEU A 54 -9.17 -12.00 3.33
C LEU A 54 -10.41 -11.21 2.90
N ASN A 55 -10.97 -10.44 3.82
CA ASN A 55 -12.15 -9.61 3.52
C ASN A 55 -11.82 -8.53 2.50
N LEU A 56 -10.65 -7.89 2.61
CA LEU A 56 -10.18 -6.92 1.63
C LEU A 56 -10.07 -7.55 0.24
N HIS A 57 -9.49 -8.73 0.14
CA HIS A 57 -9.35 -9.45 -1.12
C HIS A 57 -10.70 -9.74 -1.77
N GLU A 58 -11.69 -10.12 -0.99
CA GLU A 58 -13.04 -10.43 -1.49
C GLU A 58 -13.85 -9.19 -1.86
N SER A 59 -13.60 -8.05 -1.24
CA SER A 59 -14.50 -6.89 -1.28
C SER A 59 -13.97 -5.69 -2.04
N ILE A 60 -12.65 -5.46 -2.08
CA ILE A 60 -12.09 -4.19 -2.58
C ILE A 60 -12.42 -3.92 -4.04
N ASN A 61 -12.52 -4.95 -4.86
CA ASN A 61 -12.83 -4.78 -6.27
C ASN A 61 -14.18 -4.08 -6.49
N ASP A 62 -15.19 -4.41 -5.68
CA ASP A 62 -16.50 -3.79 -5.76
C ASP A 62 -16.44 -2.28 -5.46
N TYR A 63 -15.64 -1.88 -4.48
CA TYR A 63 -15.41 -0.47 -4.15
C TYR A 63 -14.70 0.27 -5.29
N LEU A 64 -13.70 -0.37 -5.90
CA LEU A 64 -12.94 0.23 -6.99
C LEU A 64 -13.81 0.39 -8.25
N MET A 65 -14.66 -0.59 -8.57
CA MET A 65 -15.51 -0.56 -9.74
C MET A 65 -16.62 0.51 -9.67
N GLN A 66 -17.02 0.91 -8.48
CA GLN A 66 -18.04 1.95 -8.29
C GLN A 66 -17.48 3.37 -8.44
N ALA A 67 -16.17 3.52 -8.48
CA ALA A 67 -15.50 4.80 -8.58
C ALA A 67 -15.05 5.08 -10.02
N ASP A 68 -15.04 6.36 -10.38
CA ASP A 68 -14.43 6.81 -11.64
C ASP A 68 -12.91 6.96 -11.40
N LEU A 69 -12.15 6.00 -11.93
CA LEU A 69 -10.70 5.92 -11.79
C LEU A 69 -9.98 5.96 -13.15
N ASP A 70 -10.62 6.52 -14.17
CA ASP A 70 -10.09 6.53 -15.54
C ASP A 70 -9.01 7.59 -15.80
N MET A 71 -8.67 8.40 -14.79
CA MET A 71 -7.69 9.48 -14.96
C MET A 71 -6.28 8.98 -15.28
N ILE A 72 -5.93 7.78 -14.85
CA ILE A 72 -4.62 7.17 -15.09
C ILE A 72 -4.73 5.65 -14.98
N GLU A 73 -3.98 4.95 -15.83
CA GLU A 73 -3.90 3.50 -15.73
C GLU A 73 -3.14 3.10 -14.46
N PHE A 74 -3.73 2.21 -13.67
CA PHE A 74 -3.11 1.72 -12.46
C PHE A 74 -3.40 0.23 -12.26
N PHE A 75 -2.57 -0.41 -11.45
CA PHE A 75 -2.73 -1.79 -11.01
C PHE A 75 -2.93 -1.78 -9.51
N TYR A 76 -3.69 -2.74 -9.00
CA TYR A 76 -3.81 -2.92 -7.55
C TYR A 76 -3.60 -4.37 -7.16
N ARG A 77 -3.23 -4.56 -5.92
CA ARG A 77 -3.10 -5.89 -5.35
C ARG A 77 -3.49 -5.90 -3.88
N VAL A 78 -3.92 -7.08 -3.42
CA VAL A 78 -4.01 -7.40 -2.01
C VAL A 78 -2.89 -8.40 -1.70
N LYS A 79 -2.07 -8.11 -0.69
CA LYS A 79 -0.94 -8.95 -0.31
C LYS A 79 -1.41 -10.35 0.03
N THR A 80 -0.73 -11.38 -0.45
CA THR A 80 -1.11 -12.76 -0.17
C THR A 80 -0.88 -13.13 1.29
N ALA A 81 -1.60 -14.14 1.77
CA ALA A 81 -1.43 -14.63 3.14
C ALA A 81 0.00 -15.10 3.40
N GLU A 82 0.61 -15.79 2.43
CA GLU A 82 1.98 -16.27 2.50
C GLU A 82 2.99 -15.13 2.61
N ALA A 83 2.79 -14.06 1.83
CA ALA A 83 3.66 -12.87 1.86
C ALA A 83 3.53 -12.11 3.19
N ILE A 84 2.32 -12.06 3.77
CA ILE A 84 2.09 -11.49 5.10
C ILE A 84 2.82 -12.30 6.16
N GLU A 85 2.67 -13.62 6.13
CA GLU A 85 3.33 -14.53 7.08
C GLU A 85 4.85 -14.39 7.02
N ASP A 86 5.42 -14.35 5.83
CA ASP A 86 6.85 -14.15 5.62
C ASP A 86 7.31 -12.79 6.18
N LYS A 87 6.56 -11.75 5.90
CA LYS A 87 6.87 -10.40 6.39
C LYS A 87 6.87 -10.36 7.93
N ILE A 88 5.89 -11.00 8.56
CA ILE A 88 5.81 -11.11 10.02
C ILE A 88 7.03 -11.85 10.57
N LYS A 89 7.43 -12.96 9.97
CA LYS A 89 8.62 -13.72 10.39
C LYS A 89 9.89 -12.87 10.32
N ARG A 90 10.09 -12.14 9.23
CA ARG A 90 11.26 -11.27 9.05
C ARG A 90 11.33 -10.16 10.10
N TYR A 91 10.21 -9.51 10.38
CA TYR A 91 10.17 -8.41 11.35
C TYR A 91 10.19 -8.90 12.79
N SER A 92 9.61 -10.05 13.09
CA SER A 92 9.64 -10.64 14.44
C SER A 92 11.03 -11.11 14.84
N SER A 93 11.82 -11.65 13.89
CA SER A 93 13.17 -12.14 14.16
C SER A 93 14.19 -11.02 14.34
N ASN A 94 13.96 -9.86 13.69
CA ASN A 94 14.92 -8.75 13.69
C ASN A 94 14.65 -7.72 14.77
N ASN A 95 13.40 -7.41 15.09
CA ASN A 95 13.07 -6.40 16.09
C ASN A 95 11.57 -6.32 16.33
N ASP A 96 11.10 -6.88 17.41
CA ASP A 96 9.72 -6.71 17.87
C ASP A 96 9.51 -5.32 18.52
N GLN A 97 10.17 -4.27 18.00
CA GLN A 97 10.10 -2.92 18.58
C GLN A 97 9.30 -1.94 17.73
N TYR A 98 9.03 -2.28 16.46
CA TYR A 98 8.38 -1.34 15.55
C TYR A 98 6.86 -1.52 15.56
N PRO A 99 6.09 -0.41 15.58
CA PRO A 99 4.64 -0.48 15.41
C PRO A 99 4.25 -1.22 14.13
N VAL A 100 3.24 -2.07 14.22
CA VAL A 100 2.78 -2.89 13.08
C VAL A 100 2.41 -2.01 11.87
N ASN A 101 1.75 -0.86 12.10
CA ASN A 101 1.36 0.03 11.00
C ASN A 101 2.54 0.77 10.34
N ASN A 102 3.76 0.63 10.85
CA ASN A 102 4.95 1.17 10.18
C ASN A 102 5.54 0.22 9.15
N TRP A 103 5.19 -1.07 9.20
CA TRP A 103 5.72 -2.06 8.27
C TRP A 103 4.66 -2.97 7.64
N MET A 104 3.53 -3.23 8.31
CA MET A 104 2.38 -3.91 7.69
C MET A 104 1.48 -2.85 7.03
N ASN A 105 2.05 -2.15 6.08
CA ASN A 105 1.48 -0.96 5.44
C ASN A 105 1.18 -1.16 3.96
N ASP A 106 1.24 -2.40 3.48
CA ASP A 106 1.09 -2.75 2.06
C ASP A 106 0.15 -3.94 1.83
N ILE A 107 -0.78 -4.18 2.76
CA ILE A 107 -1.81 -5.21 2.54
C ILE A 107 -2.63 -4.85 1.31
N PHE A 108 -3.01 -3.58 1.19
CA PHE A 108 -3.55 -3.01 -0.04
C PHE A 108 -2.50 -2.12 -0.69
N GLY A 109 -2.27 -2.33 -1.99
CA GLY A 109 -1.31 -1.55 -2.74
C GLY A 109 -1.78 -1.25 -4.16
N CYS A 110 -1.40 -0.06 -4.64
CA CYS A 110 -1.57 0.35 -6.03
C CYS A 110 -0.22 0.56 -6.67
N ARG A 111 -0.18 0.44 -7.99
CA ARG A 111 1.03 0.69 -8.79
C ARG A 111 0.67 1.47 -10.03
N ILE A 112 1.49 2.48 -10.34
CA ILE A 112 1.44 3.22 -11.58
C ILE A 112 2.81 3.23 -12.24
N ILE A 113 2.83 3.41 -13.55
CA ILE A 113 4.06 3.43 -14.36
C ILE A 113 4.12 4.79 -15.04
N LEU A 114 5.22 5.50 -14.81
CA LEU A 114 5.43 6.87 -15.31
C LEU A 114 6.83 7.00 -15.93
N SER A 115 7.05 8.09 -16.66
CA SER A 115 8.39 8.44 -17.13
C SER A 115 9.24 9.00 -15.99
N ALA A 116 10.56 9.00 -16.17
CA ALA A 116 11.50 9.56 -15.21
C ALA A 116 11.19 11.03 -14.87
N SER A 117 10.85 11.83 -15.87
CA SER A 117 10.53 13.26 -15.67
C SER A 117 9.25 13.46 -14.88
N GLU A 118 8.22 12.63 -15.11
CA GLU A 118 6.98 12.66 -14.35
C GLU A 118 7.21 12.27 -12.88
N ILE A 119 8.06 11.29 -12.63
CA ILE A 119 8.43 10.87 -11.27
C ILE A 119 9.16 11.99 -10.54
N GLU A 120 10.09 12.67 -11.20
CA GLU A 120 10.79 13.83 -10.62
C GLU A 120 9.83 14.96 -10.22
N GLU A 121 8.82 15.23 -11.04
CA GLU A 121 7.79 16.22 -10.72
C GLU A 121 6.99 15.81 -9.48
N ILE A 122 6.61 14.53 -9.39
CA ILE A 122 5.88 14.00 -8.24
C ILE A 122 6.71 14.10 -6.96
N GLU A 123 8.01 13.80 -7.02
CA GLU A 123 8.89 13.90 -5.85
C GLU A 123 8.89 15.29 -5.22
N GLN A 124 8.70 16.34 -6.02
CA GLN A 124 8.65 17.72 -5.53
C GLN A 124 7.39 18.01 -4.71
N HIS A 125 6.36 17.18 -4.81
CA HIS A 125 5.07 17.37 -4.11
C HIS A 125 4.91 16.49 -2.88
N LEU A 126 5.83 15.55 -2.63
CA LEU A 126 5.67 14.56 -1.56
C LEU A 126 5.52 15.19 -0.17
N ASP A 127 6.26 16.28 0.11
CA ASP A 127 6.17 16.96 1.39
C ASP A 127 4.79 17.62 1.59
N GLN A 128 4.22 18.23 0.55
CA GLN A 128 2.89 18.79 0.58
C GLN A 128 1.81 17.72 0.82
N TRP A 129 2.01 16.54 0.25
CA TRP A 129 1.04 15.46 0.34
C TRP A 129 0.95 14.87 1.75
N GLN A 130 1.92 15.12 2.62
CA GLN A 130 1.82 14.74 4.03
C GLN A 130 0.60 15.38 4.69
N GLU A 131 0.36 16.66 4.44
CA GLU A 131 -0.80 17.38 4.98
C GLU A 131 -2.06 17.18 4.15
N GLN A 132 -1.94 17.21 2.82
CA GLN A 132 -3.08 17.21 1.92
C GLN A 132 -3.71 15.82 1.74
N HIS A 133 -2.90 14.75 1.78
CA HIS A 133 -3.36 13.39 1.45
C HIS A 133 -3.00 12.34 2.49
N GLY A 134 -2.48 12.74 3.64
CA GLY A 134 -2.11 11.79 4.70
C GLY A 134 -0.94 10.89 4.35
N LEU A 135 -0.02 11.38 3.49
CA LEU A 135 1.23 10.67 3.22
C LEU A 135 2.00 10.51 4.54
N LYS A 136 2.34 9.27 4.89
CA LYS A 136 3.03 8.96 6.12
C LYS A 136 4.54 8.99 5.95
N ASN A 137 5.04 8.28 4.95
CA ASN A 137 6.44 8.22 4.59
C ASN A 137 6.61 7.71 3.16
N TRP A 138 7.80 7.88 2.63
CA TRP A 138 8.15 7.39 1.30
C TRP A 138 9.64 7.04 1.26
N TYR A 139 10.02 6.17 0.33
CA TYR A 139 11.42 5.89 0.06
C TYR A 139 11.62 5.38 -1.38
N LYS A 140 12.82 5.55 -1.88
CA LYS A 140 13.25 4.95 -3.14
C LYS A 140 13.94 3.64 -2.85
N ARG A 141 13.43 2.56 -3.42
CA ARG A 141 14.05 1.24 -3.31
C ARG A 141 14.87 0.95 -4.56
N ASN A 142 16.11 0.55 -4.36
CA ASN A 142 17.01 0.11 -5.42
C ASN A 142 17.82 -1.08 -4.88
N LYS A 143 17.30 -2.27 -5.09
CA LYS A 143 17.89 -3.49 -4.53
C LYS A 143 17.55 -4.71 -5.38
N ASP A 144 18.55 -5.57 -5.63
CA ASP A 144 18.38 -6.86 -6.29
C ASP A 144 17.67 -6.76 -7.65
N GLY A 145 18.01 -5.74 -8.45
CA GLY A 145 17.43 -5.51 -9.77
C GLY A 145 16.08 -4.80 -9.76
N TYR A 146 15.54 -4.49 -8.59
CA TYR A 146 14.28 -3.77 -8.43
C TYR A 146 14.53 -2.29 -8.15
N LYS A 147 13.79 -1.42 -8.83
CA LYS A 147 13.78 0.03 -8.57
C LYS A 147 12.34 0.53 -8.54
N GLY A 148 12.01 1.29 -7.50
CA GLY A 148 10.68 1.87 -7.38
C GLY A 148 10.61 2.95 -6.30
N LEU A 149 9.66 3.86 -6.47
CA LEU A 149 9.29 4.83 -5.45
C LEU A 149 8.11 4.26 -4.68
N HIS A 150 8.26 4.10 -3.37
CA HIS A 150 7.24 3.57 -2.47
C HIS A 150 6.71 4.68 -1.58
N ILE A 151 5.41 4.90 -1.62
CA ILE A 151 4.73 5.95 -0.88
C ILE A 151 3.64 5.31 -0.03
N TYR A 152 3.59 5.65 1.26
CA TYR A 152 2.64 5.07 2.21
C TYR A 152 1.67 6.13 2.72
N PHE A 153 0.39 5.78 2.75
CA PHE A 153 -0.67 6.68 3.17
C PHE A 153 -1.36 6.17 4.42
N LYS A 154 -1.65 7.10 5.34
CA LYS A 154 -2.40 6.82 6.56
C LYS A 154 -3.85 6.51 6.23
N ASN A 155 -4.50 5.75 7.09
CA ASN A 155 -5.93 5.60 7.11
C ASN A 155 -6.53 6.48 8.24
N LYS A 156 -7.80 6.27 8.57
CA LYS A 156 -8.56 7.07 9.53
C LYS A 156 -7.92 7.18 10.91
N SER A 157 -7.33 6.12 11.42
CA SER A 157 -6.69 6.07 12.73
C SER A 157 -5.70 4.90 12.83
N ASN A 158 -5.06 4.76 13.99
CA ASN A 158 -4.13 3.65 14.27
C ASN A 158 -4.82 2.27 14.35
N PHE A 159 -6.12 2.21 14.27
CA PHE A 159 -6.87 0.94 14.20
C PHE A 159 -7.08 0.45 12.77
N TYR A 160 -6.75 1.28 11.76
CA TYR A 160 -6.96 0.99 10.34
C TYR A 160 -5.62 0.85 9.64
N PHE A 161 -5.52 -0.13 8.73
CA PHE A 161 -4.28 -0.37 8.00
C PHE A 161 -4.00 0.75 7.00
N PRO A 162 -2.72 1.19 6.89
CA PRO A 162 -2.29 2.07 5.81
C PRO A 162 -2.30 1.35 4.46
N TRP A 163 -2.03 2.07 3.38
CA TRP A 163 -1.86 1.48 2.05
C TRP A 163 -0.63 2.04 1.35
N GLU A 164 -0.21 1.36 0.28
CA GLU A 164 1.01 1.67 -0.46
C GLU A 164 0.70 2.05 -1.89
N LEU A 165 1.32 3.14 -2.39
CA LEU A 165 1.41 3.44 -3.81
C LEU A 165 2.85 3.21 -4.27
N GLN A 166 3.05 2.35 -5.27
CA GLN A 166 4.32 2.17 -5.94
C GLN A 166 4.31 2.92 -7.27
N ILE A 167 5.37 3.64 -7.53
CA ILE A 167 5.58 4.30 -8.83
C ILE A 167 6.83 3.70 -9.46
N TRP A 168 6.67 3.11 -10.64
CA TRP A 168 7.76 2.55 -11.43
C TRP A 168 8.08 3.45 -12.61
N ASP A 169 9.37 3.63 -12.88
CA ASP A 169 9.82 4.18 -14.14
C ASP A 169 9.55 3.15 -15.26
N VAL A 170 9.03 3.62 -16.39
CA VAL A 170 8.71 2.77 -17.54
C VAL A 170 9.91 1.94 -18.00
N LYS A 171 11.13 2.47 -17.88
CA LYS A 171 12.37 1.77 -18.26
C LYS A 171 12.75 0.63 -17.31
N ASP A 172 12.21 0.62 -16.08
CA ASP A 172 12.53 -0.38 -15.06
C ASP A 172 11.50 -1.52 -14.99
N VAL A 173 10.43 -1.47 -15.78
CA VAL A 173 9.31 -2.41 -15.70
C VAL A 173 9.76 -3.87 -15.87
N GLU A 174 10.52 -4.16 -16.91
CA GLU A 174 10.97 -5.54 -17.18
C GLU A 174 11.87 -6.08 -16.07
N ASN A 175 12.82 -5.29 -15.60
CA ASN A 175 13.70 -5.67 -14.51
C ASN A 175 12.93 -5.87 -13.20
N ASN A 176 11.94 -5.03 -12.94
CA ASN A 176 11.09 -5.14 -11.75
C ASN A 176 10.24 -6.41 -11.77
N ILE A 177 9.66 -6.75 -12.92
CA ILE A 177 8.88 -7.99 -13.09
C ILE A 177 9.78 -9.21 -12.84
N GLU A 178 10.97 -9.23 -13.39
CA GLU A 178 11.93 -10.33 -13.20
C GLU A 178 12.37 -10.44 -11.73
N ALA A 179 12.64 -9.33 -11.07
CA ALA A 179 12.99 -9.29 -9.65
C ALA A 179 11.87 -9.88 -8.78
N HIS A 180 10.61 -9.58 -9.09
CA HIS A 180 9.46 -10.16 -8.41
C HIS A 180 9.33 -11.67 -8.63
N ARG A 181 9.60 -12.16 -9.83
CA ARG A 181 9.60 -13.61 -10.12
C ARG A 181 10.65 -14.34 -9.30
N GLN A 182 11.85 -13.80 -9.19
CA GLN A 182 12.93 -14.39 -8.41
C GLN A 182 12.60 -14.41 -6.92
N GLN A 183 11.99 -13.35 -6.37
CA GLN A 183 11.52 -13.35 -4.99
C GLN A 183 10.47 -14.44 -4.73
N LYS A 184 9.51 -14.61 -5.62
CA LYS A 184 8.49 -15.66 -5.47
C LYS A 184 9.09 -17.08 -5.48
N ARG A 185 10.16 -17.29 -6.23
CA ARG A 185 10.86 -18.58 -6.27
C ARG A 185 11.60 -18.91 -4.97
N THR A 186 12.01 -17.89 -4.22
CA THR A 186 12.70 -18.11 -2.93
C THR A 186 11.75 -18.43 -1.79
N PHE A 187 10.43 -18.32 -2.01
CA PHE A 187 9.40 -18.65 -1.03
C PHE A 187 8.79 -20.05 -1.23
N VAL A 188 9.28 -20.82 -2.18
CA VAL A 188 8.80 -22.19 -2.44
C VAL A 188 9.72 -23.20 -1.77
#